data_7c9708cbab033cb56cfb05ddd3d83513
#
_entry.id   7c9708cbab033cb56cfb05ddd3d83513
#
_cell.length_a   1.000
_cell.length_b   1.000
_cell.length_c   1.000
_cell.angle_alpha   90.00
_cell.angle_beta   90.00
_cell.angle_gamma   90.00
#
_symmetry.space_group_name_H-M   'P 1'
#
loop_
_entity.id
_entity.type
_entity.pdbx_description
1 polymer ?
#
loop_
_entity_poly.entity_id
_entity_poly.type
_entity_poly.pdbx_seq_one_letter_code
_entity_poly.pdbx_strand_id
1 'polypeptide(L)'
;MNVDDRGSFTEIIRTSDRGQFSVNISKPGVTKGQHWHHTKNEKFVVVSGHGLIQLRKIGTEEVVSFEVSGGRMEVVEMIPGYTHNIVNLSETEDLVTFMWCNECVDPARPDTYSEKV
;
A
#
# COMPACT_ATOMS: atom_id res chain seq x y z
N MET A 1 -11.93 -8.94 -7.89
CA MET A 1 -11.82 -8.35 -6.53
C MET A 1 -11.38 -9.44 -5.56
N ASN A 2 -10.33 -9.20 -4.82
CA ASN A 2 -9.84 -10.12 -3.79
C ASN A 2 -10.37 -9.66 -2.43
N VAL A 3 -11.18 -10.50 -1.79
CA VAL A 3 -11.83 -10.19 -0.51
C VAL A 3 -11.41 -11.22 0.53
N ASP A 4 -11.04 -10.75 1.72
CA ASP A 4 -10.78 -11.60 2.89
C ASP A 4 -11.26 -10.89 4.17
N ASP A 5 -10.93 -11.43 5.34
CA ASP A 5 -11.35 -10.88 6.63
C ASP A 5 -10.68 -9.54 6.98
N ARG A 6 -9.63 -9.13 6.26
CA ARG A 6 -8.93 -7.86 6.45
C ARG A 6 -9.49 -6.73 5.59
N GLY A 7 -10.26 -7.05 4.53
CA GLY A 7 -10.80 -6.09 3.59
C GLY A 7 -10.78 -6.60 2.17
N SER A 8 -10.44 -5.73 1.22
CA SER A 8 -10.42 -6.08 -0.19
C SER A 8 -9.31 -5.37 -0.94
N PHE A 9 -8.92 -5.95 -2.06
CA PHE A 9 -8.00 -5.36 -3.04
C PHE A 9 -8.59 -5.57 -4.43
N THR A 10 -8.79 -4.50 -5.17
CA THR A 10 -9.42 -4.54 -6.50
C THR A 10 -8.54 -3.85 -7.52
N GLU A 11 -8.08 -4.60 -8.53
CA GLU A 11 -7.42 -4.03 -9.69
C GLU A 11 -8.46 -3.33 -10.56
N ILE A 12 -8.27 -2.03 -10.80
CA ILE A 12 -9.18 -1.22 -11.59
C ILE A 12 -8.71 -1.13 -13.04
N ILE A 13 -7.43 -0.83 -13.24
CA ILE A 13 -6.82 -0.65 -14.57
C ILE A 13 -5.49 -1.38 -14.61
N ARG A 14 -5.30 -2.16 -15.67
CA ARG A 14 -4.03 -2.81 -15.98
C ARG A 14 -3.61 -2.38 -17.38
N THR A 15 -2.38 -1.89 -17.52
CA THR A 15 -1.82 -1.50 -18.82
C THR A 15 -0.57 -2.32 -19.10
N SER A 16 -0.14 -2.36 -20.36
CA SER A 16 1.08 -3.08 -20.75
C SER A 16 2.37 -2.33 -20.38
N ASP A 17 2.32 -1.01 -20.31
CA ASP A 17 3.52 -0.16 -20.18
C ASP A 17 3.39 0.99 -19.16
N ARG A 18 2.22 1.21 -18.60
CA ARG A 18 1.93 2.34 -17.70
C ARG A 18 1.51 1.91 -16.30
N GLY A 19 1.71 0.65 -15.96
CA GLY A 19 1.46 0.14 -14.64
C GLY A 19 0.03 -0.29 -14.38
N GLN A 20 -0.29 -0.40 -13.11
CA GLN A 20 -1.55 -0.92 -12.60
C GLN A 20 -2.14 0.05 -11.60
N PHE A 21 -3.45 0.26 -11.69
CA PHE A 21 -4.21 1.05 -10.72
C PHE A 21 -5.17 0.15 -9.96
N SER A 22 -5.17 0.25 -8.63
CA SER A 22 -5.95 -0.63 -7.75
C SER A 22 -6.58 0.14 -6.60
N VAL A 23 -7.61 -0.44 -5.99
CA VAL A 23 -8.23 0.07 -4.77
C VAL A 23 -8.07 -0.96 -3.66
N ASN A 24 -7.55 -0.51 -2.52
CA ASN A 24 -7.42 -1.32 -1.32
C ASN A 24 -8.37 -0.80 -0.24
N ILE A 25 -9.11 -1.71 0.35
CA ILE A 25 -9.96 -1.42 1.51
C ILE A 25 -9.43 -2.24 2.68
N SER A 26 -9.06 -1.56 3.76
CA SER A 26 -8.61 -2.18 5.01
C SER A 26 -9.66 -1.99 6.09
N LYS A 27 -10.07 -3.07 6.73
CA LYS A 27 -11.01 -3.01 7.86
C LYS A 27 -10.37 -2.34 9.07
N PRO A 28 -11.17 -1.90 10.06
CA PRO A 28 -10.63 -1.26 11.27
C PRO A 28 -9.52 -2.04 11.94
N GLY A 29 -8.45 -1.35 12.31
CA GLY A 29 -7.31 -1.92 13.03
C GLY A 29 -6.36 -2.79 12.21
N VAL A 30 -6.64 -3.01 10.93
CA VAL A 30 -5.86 -3.90 10.08
C VAL A 30 -4.59 -3.23 9.58
N THR A 31 -3.49 -3.98 9.55
CA THR A 31 -2.24 -3.63 8.89
C THR A 31 -2.03 -4.50 7.67
N LYS A 32 -1.76 -3.88 6.53
CA LYS A 32 -1.42 -4.57 5.28
C LYS A 32 -0.05 -4.13 4.79
N GLY A 33 0.53 -4.90 3.86
CA GLY A 33 1.86 -4.66 3.33
C GLY A 33 2.89 -5.50 4.07
N GLN A 34 3.83 -4.85 4.77
CA GLN A 34 4.98 -5.51 5.40
C GLN A 34 5.83 -6.22 4.35
N HIS A 35 6.09 -5.52 3.25
CA HIS A 35 6.88 -6.04 2.14
C HIS A 35 7.62 -4.92 1.41
N TRP A 36 8.58 -5.31 0.57
CA TRP A 36 9.37 -4.41 -0.25
C TRP A 36 9.58 -4.98 -1.65
N HIS A 37 10.06 -4.15 -2.57
CA HIS A 37 10.27 -4.49 -3.99
C HIS A 37 11.64 -4.04 -4.46
N HIS A 38 12.20 -4.71 -5.47
CA HIS A 38 13.46 -4.33 -6.13
C HIS A 38 13.26 -3.21 -7.16
N THR A 39 12.25 -3.34 -8.02
CA THR A 39 12.04 -2.42 -9.15
C THR A 39 10.70 -1.71 -9.11
N LYS A 40 9.74 -2.27 -8.40
CA LYS A 40 8.38 -1.75 -8.35
C LYS A 40 8.32 -0.48 -7.50
N ASN A 41 7.78 0.59 -8.10
CA ASN A 41 7.49 1.85 -7.43
C ASN A 41 5.98 1.99 -7.29
N GLU A 42 5.51 2.35 -6.10
CA GLU A 42 4.09 2.49 -5.82
C GLU A 42 3.75 3.88 -5.30
N LYS A 43 2.55 4.35 -5.61
CA LYS A 43 1.99 5.60 -5.08
C LYS A 43 0.64 5.31 -4.46
N PHE A 44 0.46 5.74 -3.23
CA PHE A 44 -0.77 5.55 -2.46
C PHE A 44 -1.42 6.88 -2.15
N VAL A 45 -2.75 6.93 -2.30
CA VAL A 45 -3.57 8.05 -1.85
C VAL A 45 -4.72 7.52 -1.03
N VAL A 46 -4.82 7.92 0.22
CA VAL A 46 -5.98 7.61 1.06
C VAL A 46 -7.11 8.57 0.69
N VAL A 47 -8.26 8.04 0.35
CA VAL A 47 -9.43 8.82 -0.07
C VAL A 47 -10.58 8.78 0.93
N SER A 48 -10.56 7.85 1.88
CA SER A 48 -11.55 7.76 2.95
C SER A 48 -10.95 7.05 4.16
N GLY A 49 -11.25 7.52 5.34
CA GLY A 49 -10.76 6.95 6.60
C GLY A 49 -9.50 7.65 7.11
N HIS A 50 -8.86 7.02 8.08
CA HIS A 50 -7.68 7.56 8.77
C HIS A 50 -6.66 6.44 8.99
N GLY A 51 -5.45 6.64 8.53
CA GLY A 51 -4.42 5.61 8.56
C GLY A 51 -3.01 6.13 8.79
N LEU A 52 -2.08 5.18 8.78
CA LEU A 52 -0.66 5.43 8.93
C LEU A 52 0.07 4.61 7.87
N ILE A 53 0.96 5.25 7.12
CA ILE A 53 1.87 4.57 6.20
C ILE A 53 3.26 4.65 6.79
N GLN A 54 3.92 3.51 6.91
CA GLN A 54 5.27 3.42 7.45
C GLN A 54 6.23 2.84 6.42
N LEU A 55 7.43 3.42 6.37
CA LEU A 55 8.50 2.99 5.45
C LEU A 55 9.80 2.85 6.23
N ARG A 56 10.58 1.83 5.87
CA ARG A 56 11.93 1.64 6.40
C ARG A 56 12.83 1.13 5.28
N LYS A 57 13.96 1.79 5.08
CA LYS A 57 14.95 1.30 4.11
C LYS A 57 15.51 -0.04 4.58
N ILE A 58 15.58 -1.01 3.67
CA ILE A 58 16.13 -2.34 3.95
C ILE A 58 17.58 -2.19 4.43
N GLY A 59 17.91 -2.89 5.51
CA GLY A 59 19.23 -2.81 6.14
C GLY A 59 19.41 -1.69 7.15
N THR A 60 18.37 -0.89 7.40
CA THR A 60 18.38 0.18 8.41
C THR A 60 17.27 -0.02 9.44
N GLU A 61 17.33 0.73 10.54
CA GLU A 61 16.34 0.66 11.63
C GLU A 61 15.43 1.88 11.69
N GLU A 62 15.70 2.92 10.90
CA GLU A 62 14.91 4.15 10.91
C GLU A 62 13.59 3.98 10.18
N VAL A 63 12.49 4.21 10.90
CA VAL A 63 11.12 4.18 10.35
C VAL A 63 10.64 5.59 10.10
N VAL A 64 10.15 5.84 8.89
CA VAL A 64 9.46 7.09 8.52
C VAL A 64 7.97 6.80 8.48
N SER A 65 7.17 7.63 9.15
CA SER A 65 5.73 7.43 9.25
C SER A 65 4.98 8.65 8.72
N PHE A 66 3.92 8.38 7.95
CA PHE A 66 3.01 9.41 7.42
C PHE A 66 1.60 9.13 7.89
N GLU A 67 1.01 10.03 8.65
CA GLU A 67 -0.40 9.96 8.98
C GLU A 67 -1.21 10.47 7.79
N VAL A 68 -2.21 9.70 7.38
CA VAL A 68 -2.97 9.94 6.15
C VAL A 68 -4.48 9.86 6.42
N SER A 69 -5.25 10.65 5.66
CA SER A 69 -6.71 10.65 5.81
C SER A 69 -7.42 11.04 4.51
N GLY A 70 -8.69 10.65 4.39
CA GLY A 70 -9.53 11.06 3.27
C GLY A 70 -9.86 12.56 3.24
N GLY A 71 -9.79 13.21 4.41
CA GLY A 71 -10.01 14.65 4.50
C GLY A 71 -8.83 15.49 3.98
N ARG A 72 -7.68 14.87 3.82
CA ARG A 72 -6.48 15.50 3.30
C ARG A 72 -5.74 14.50 2.40
N MET A 73 -6.10 14.51 1.13
CA MET A 73 -5.53 13.57 0.17
C MET A 73 -4.10 13.97 -0.20
N GLU A 74 -3.15 13.14 0.19
CA GLU A 74 -1.74 13.29 -0.12
C GLU A 74 -1.20 12.02 -0.77
N VAL A 75 -0.35 12.18 -1.78
CA VAL A 75 0.33 11.05 -2.42
C VAL A 75 1.53 10.65 -1.57
N VAL A 76 1.59 9.39 -1.16
CA VAL A 76 2.76 8.81 -0.51
C VAL A 76 3.40 7.82 -1.48
N GLU A 77 4.68 8.00 -1.76
CA GLU A 77 5.43 7.17 -2.68
C GLU A 77 6.24 6.11 -1.94
N MET A 78 6.06 4.85 -2.32
CA MET A 78 6.82 3.71 -1.84
C MET A 78 7.86 3.36 -2.90
N ILE A 79 9.12 3.70 -2.64
CA ILE A 79 10.23 3.46 -3.58
C ILE A 79 10.85 2.08 -3.37
N PRO A 80 11.52 1.51 -4.42
CA PRO A 80 12.23 0.24 -4.28
C PRO A 80 13.23 0.26 -3.14
N GLY A 81 13.42 -0.89 -2.49
CA GLY A 81 14.36 -1.03 -1.38
C GLY A 81 13.85 -0.57 -0.03
N TYR A 82 12.60 -0.14 0.06
CA TYR A 82 11.95 0.20 1.33
C TYR A 82 10.82 -0.78 1.63
N THR A 83 10.85 -1.38 2.81
CA THR A 83 9.68 -2.12 3.29
C THR A 83 8.62 -1.14 3.76
N HIS A 84 7.37 -1.43 3.47
CA HIS A 84 6.27 -0.52 3.78
C HIS A 84 5.04 -1.27 4.29
N ASN A 85 4.21 -0.54 5.00
CA ASN A 85 2.89 -1.02 5.43
C ASN A 85 1.87 0.12 5.35
N ILE A 86 0.61 -0.23 5.48
CA ILE A 86 -0.48 0.71 5.71
C ILE A 86 -1.35 0.18 6.84
N VAL A 87 -1.60 1.03 7.83
CA VAL A 87 -2.34 0.70 9.05
C VAL A 87 -3.62 1.50 9.09
N ASN A 88 -4.75 0.82 9.29
CA ASN A 88 -6.01 1.52 9.57
C ASN A 88 -6.05 1.86 11.07
N LEU A 89 -5.95 3.15 11.38
CA LEU A 89 -5.96 3.65 12.76
C LEU A 89 -7.37 3.76 13.36
N SER A 90 -8.41 3.66 12.55
CA SER A 90 -9.79 3.72 13.04
C SER A 90 -10.21 2.39 13.68
N GLU A 91 -11.02 2.46 14.71
CA GLU A 91 -11.66 1.30 15.33
C GLU A 91 -13.01 0.96 14.70
N THR A 92 -13.56 1.87 13.88
CA THR A 92 -14.95 1.78 13.40
C THR A 92 -15.11 1.90 11.89
N GLU A 93 -14.18 2.55 11.20
CA GLU A 93 -14.32 2.87 9.78
C GLU A 93 -13.28 2.15 8.93
N ASP A 94 -13.66 1.82 7.70
CA ASP A 94 -12.74 1.29 6.69
C ASP A 94 -11.76 2.37 6.23
N LEU A 95 -10.57 1.94 5.85
CA LEU A 95 -9.56 2.76 5.20
C LEU A 95 -9.56 2.43 3.71
N VAL A 96 -9.85 3.42 2.88
CA VAL A 96 -9.86 3.24 1.42
C VAL A 96 -8.66 3.94 0.81
N THR A 97 -7.84 3.19 0.11
CA THR A 97 -6.59 3.64 -0.48
C THR A 97 -6.59 3.37 -1.99
N PHE A 98 -6.32 4.38 -2.79
CA PHE A 98 -6.04 4.22 -4.19
C PHE A 98 -4.54 4.00 -4.37
N MET A 99 -4.19 3.01 -5.18
CA MET A 99 -2.81 2.56 -5.37
C MET A 99 -2.46 2.55 -6.85
N TRP A 100 -1.34 3.15 -7.19
CA TRP A 100 -0.73 3.03 -8.51
C TRP A 100 0.63 2.38 -8.37
N CYS A 101 0.97 1.52 -9.33
CA CYS A 101 2.22 0.81 -9.38
C CYS A 101 2.75 0.87 -10.81
N ASN A 102 4.04 1.14 -10.99
CA ASN A 102 4.65 1.27 -12.33
C ASN A 102 4.71 -0.05 -13.11
N GLU A 103 4.55 -1.17 -12.43
CA GLU A 103 4.55 -2.51 -13.02
C GLU A 103 3.27 -3.24 -12.61
N CYS A 104 2.73 -4.03 -13.54
CA CYS A 104 1.62 -4.92 -13.20
C CYS A 104 2.11 -6.09 -12.34
N VAL A 105 1.25 -6.57 -11.44
CA VAL A 105 1.54 -7.78 -10.67
C VAL A 105 1.66 -8.96 -11.64
N ASP A 106 2.80 -9.67 -11.60
CA ASP A 106 3.05 -10.88 -12.35
C ASP A 106 3.26 -12.03 -11.35
N PRO A 107 2.31 -12.97 -11.22
CA PRO A 107 2.45 -14.08 -10.28
C PRO A 107 3.66 -14.97 -10.53
N ALA A 108 4.18 -15.00 -11.78
CA ALA A 108 5.39 -15.75 -12.13
C ALA A 108 6.67 -15.03 -11.68
N ARG A 109 6.60 -13.69 -11.50
CA ARG A 109 7.74 -12.85 -11.08
C ARG A 109 7.24 -11.76 -10.13
N PRO A 110 6.85 -12.10 -8.91
CA PRO A 110 6.11 -11.18 -8.05
C PRO A 110 6.93 -9.98 -7.54
N ASP A 111 8.24 -9.98 -7.60
CA ASP A 111 9.09 -8.90 -7.05
C ASP A 111 8.58 -8.34 -5.71
N THR A 112 8.16 -9.22 -4.84
CA THR A 112 7.62 -8.84 -3.53
C THR A 112 8.26 -9.71 -2.46
N TYR A 113 8.85 -9.06 -1.45
CA TYR A 113 9.61 -9.72 -0.39
C TYR A 113 9.06 -9.29 0.97
N SER A 114 8.75 -10.27 1.82
CA SER A 114 8.16 -10.00 3.13
C SER A 114 9.23 -9.50 4.12
N GLU A 115 8.96 -8.38 4.75
CA GLU A 115 9.75 -7.88 5.87
C GLU A 115 8.93 -6.83 6.62
N LYS A 116 8.79 -6.97 7.93
CA LYS A 116 8.10 -5.96 8.74
C LYS A 116 8.86 -4.64 8.75
N VAL A 117 8.12 -3.59 8.74
CA VAL A 117 8.63 -2.23 8.90
C VAL A 117 9.30 -2.00 10.26
#